data_6830b0f08aea7b67548aa1667b332986
#
_entry.id   6830b0f08aea7b67548aa1667b332986
#
_cell.length_a   1.000
_cell.length_b   1.000
_cell.length_c   1.000
_cell.angle_alpha   90.00
_cell.angle_beta   90.00
_cell.angle_gamma   90.00
#
_symmetry.space_group_name_H-M   'P 1'
#
loop_
_entity.id
_entity.type
_entity.pdbx_description
1 polymer ?
#
loop_
_entity_poly.entity_id
_entity_poly.type
_entity_poly.pdbx_seq_one_letter_code
_entity_poly.pdbx_strand_id
1 'polypeptide(L)'
;MLSNRKRFMEIKRNDATHNRPDGDRVLDAPFVFVDLAECAKQLKNEKAWDKNDRNGITIFKTDNLTTVVTRLHKDAVIEDNTIDGLFQLQLLDGKIRVTTDAGDNEMKEGDMMTFHPLVKHRIEALKKSTLLLQIISNR
;
A
#
# COMPACT_ATOMS: atom_id res chain seq x y z
N MET A 1 12.38 22.07 -21.44
CA MET A 1 12.82 20.73 -21.04
C MET A 1 11.77 20.01 -20.18
N LEU A 2 11.46 20.55 -19.01
CA LEU A 2 10.44 19.94 -18.17
C LEU A 2 9.06 19.94 -18.83
N SER A 3 8.70 21.02 -19.50
CA SER A 3 7.41 21.09 -20.20
C SER A 3 7.32 20.05 -21.34
N ASN A 4 8.43 19.76 -22.01
CA ASN A 4 8.44 18.72 -23.05
C ASN A 4 8.22 17.33 -22.46
N ARG A 5 8.82 17.04 -21.31
CA ARG A 5 8.59 15.78 -20.60
C ARG A 5 7.13 15.64 -20.21
N LYS A 6 6.52 16.70 -19.69
CA LYS A 6 5.11 16.68 -19.32
C LYS A 6 4.20 16.38 -20.50
N ARG A 7 4.52 16.92 -21.69
CA ARG A 7 3.74 16.67 -22.90
C ARG A 7 3.76 15.21 -23.33
N PHE A 8 4.85 14.49 -23.04
CA PHE A 8 4.99 13.09 -23.41
C PHE A 8 4.67 12.12 -22.28
N MET A 9 4.31 12.64 -21.10
CA MET A 9 3.94 11.80 -19.98
C MET A 9 2.58 11.16 -20.24
N GLU A 10 2.54 9.84 -20.27
CA GLU A 10 1.29 9.11 -20.38
C GLU A 10 0.57 9.08 -19.04
N ILE A 11 -0.74 9.24 -19.10
CA ILE A 11 -1.58 9.03 -17.93
C ILE A 11 -1.91 7.55 -17.86
N LYS A 12 -1.54 6.91 -16.76
CA LYS A 12 -1.83 5.50 -16.51
C LYS A 12 -3.10 5.39 -15.69
N ARG A 13 -4.00 4.54 -16.13
CA ARG A 13 -5.27 4.29 -15.46
C ARG A 13 -5.48 2.80 -15.29
N ASN A 14 -6.20 2.44 -14.23
CA ASN A 14 -6.85 1.14 -14.13
C ASN A 14 -8.35 1.33 -14.29
N ASP A 15 -8.95 0.47 -15.11
CA ASP A 15 -10.40 0.48 -15.29
C ASP A 15 -11.07 -0.32 -14.17
N ALA A 16 -12.32 0.02 -13.88
CA ALA A 16 -13.16 -0.78 -13.01
C ALA A 16 -13.30 -2.21 -13.56
N THR A 17 -13.37 -3.18 -12.68
CA THR A 17 -13.56 -4.58 -13.05
C THR A 17 -14.81 -5.14 -12.38
N HIS A 18 -15.22 -6.34 -12.81
CA HIS A 18 -16.35 -7.02 -12.20
C HIS A 18 -16.15 -7.22 -10.68
N ASN A 19 -14.92 -7.57 -10.28
CA ASN A 19 -14.60 -7.78 -8.85
C ASN A 19 -14.33 -6.48 -8.10
N ARG A 20 -14.09 -5.39 -8.81
CA ARG A 20 -13.84 -4.07 -8.23
C ARG A 20 -14.55 -3.01 -9.07
N PRO A 21 -15.88 -2.90 -8.93
CA PRO A 21 -16.66 -1.95 -9.74
C PRO A 21 -16.30 -0.49 -9.52
N ASP A 22 -15.75 -0.15 -8.34
CA ASP A 22 -15.30 1.21 -8.04
C ASP A 22 -13.78 1.37 -8.21
N GLY A 23 -13.15 0.51 -8.99
CA GLY A 23 -11.70 0.48 -9.15
C GLY A 23 -11.14 1.38 -10.22
N ASP A 24 -11.98 2.11 -10.98
CA ASP A 24 -11.49 3.03 -12.00
C ASP A 24 -10.71 4.17 -11.33
N ARG A 25 -9.44 4.33 -11.72
CA ARG A 25 -8.58 5.33 -11.12
C ARG A 25 -7.35 5.62 -11.95
N VAL A 26 -6.80 6.82 -11.76
CA VAL A 26 -5.51 7.21 -12.33
C VAL A 26 -4.40 6.67 -11.44
N LEU A 27 -3.42 5.98 -12.02
CA LEU A 27 -2.24 5.46 -11.31
C LEU A 27 -1.03 6.36 -11.45
N ASP A 28 -0.90 7.06 -12.56
CA ASP A 28 0.20 7.96 -12.83
C ASP A 28 -0.25 9.11 -13.73
N ALA A 29 0.16 10.30 -13.37
CA ALA A 29 -0.10 11.55 -14.08
C ALA A 29 0.88 12.58 -13.51
N PRO A 30 0.92 13.83 -14.00
CA PRO A 30 1.79 14.85 -13.38
C PRO A 30 1.60 14.98 -11.87
N PHE A 31 0.38 14.77 -11.39
CA PHE A 31 0.10 14.54 -9.98
C PHE A 31 -1.14 13.65 -9.87
N VAL A 32 -1.23 12.91 -8.74
CA VAL A 32 -2.38 12.06 -8.44
C VAL A 32 -2.84 12.40 -7.03
N PHE A 33 -4.09 12.81 -6.90
CA PHE A 33 -4.70 13.06 -5.60
C PHE A 33 -5.45 11.82 -5.14
N VAL A 34 -5.24 11.41 -3.90
CA VAL A 34 -5.94 10.28 -3.29
C VAL A 34 -6.41 10.68 -1.91
N ASP A 35 -7.70 10.52 -1.64
CA ASP A 35 -8.25 10.61 -0.31
C ASP A 35 -8.08 9.24 0.36
N LEU A 36 -7.12 9.13 1.27
CA LEU A 36 -6.79 7.85 1.90
C LEU A 36 -7.93 7.32 2.76
N ALA A 37 -8.69 8.20 3.42
CA ALA A 37 -9.83 7.77 4.22
C ALA A 37 -10.94 7.16 3.35
N GLU A 38 -11.23 7.77 2.21
CA GLU A 38 -12.20 7.23 1.26
C GLU A 38 -11.70 5.92 0.64
N CYS A 39 -10.42 5.83 0.36
CA CYS A 39 -9.80 4.61 -0.14
C CYS A 39 -9.96 3.45 0.86
N ALA A 40 -9.67 3.68 2.14
CA ALA A 40 -9.84 2.68 3.18
C ALA A 40 -11.30 2.25 3.32
N LYS A 41 -12.24 3.19 3.19
CA LYS A 41 -13.68 2.90 3.22
C LYS A 41 -14.09 2.04 2.03
N GLN A 42 -13.59 2.33 0.85
CA GLN A 42 -13.83 1.51 -0.34
C GLN A 42 -13.38 0.07 -0.10
N LEU A 43 -12.19 -0.12 0.44
CA LEU A 43 -11.65 -1.46 0.70
C LEU A 43 -12.54 -2.27 1.65
N LYS A 44 -13.11 -1.62 2.67
CA LYS A 44 -14.04 -2.27 3.61
C LYS A 44 -15.35 -2.69 2.95
N ASN A 45 -15.78 -1.98 1.92
CA ASN A 45 -17.07 -2.22 1.29
C ASN A 45 -16.97 -3.17 0.09
N GLU A 46 -15.77 -3.58 -0.28
CA GLU A 46 -15.58 -4.52 -1.39
C GLU A 46 -15.76 -5.96 -0.92
N LYS A 47 -16.23 -6.82 -1.83
CA LYS A 47 -16.47 -8.25 -1.51
C LYS A 47 -15.20 -8.96 -1.07
N ALA A 48 -14.04 -8.56 -1.59
CA ALA A 48 -12.76 -9.16 -1.21
C ALA A 48 -12.47 -9.03 0.28
N TRP A 49 -12.95 -7.96 0.92
CA TRP A 49 -12.80 -7.77 2.35
C TRP A 49 -13.52 -8.85 3.16
N ASP A 50 -14.72 -9.24 2.74
CA ASP A 50 -15.51 -10.25 3.44
C ASP A 50 -15.00 -11.67 3.18
N LYS A 51 -14.34 -11.88 2.04
CA LYS A 51 -13.93 -13.23 1.61
C LYS A 51 -12.50 -13.59 1.98
N ASN A 52 -11.67 -12.61 2.33
CA ASN A 52 -10.25 -12.80 2.59
C ASN A 52 -9.87 -12.17 3.91
N ASP A 53 -8.65 -12.45 4.37
CA ASP A 53 -8.11 -11.81 5.58
C ASP A 53 -7.58 -10.40 5.31
N ARG A 54 -7.56 -9.97 4.05
CA ARG A 54 -7.06 -8.67 3.63
C ARG A 54 -7.67 -8.20 2.33
N ASN A 55 -7.58 -6.89 2.08
CA ASN A 55 -7.92 -6.30 0.80
C ASN A 55 -7.03 -5.08 0.56
N GLY A 56 -6.46 -4.97 -0.62
CA GLY A 56 -5.54 -3.89 -0.95
C GLY A 56 -5.78 -3.32 -2.34
N ILE A 57 -5.29 -2.11 -2.54
CA ILE A 57 -5.41 -1.41 -3.80
C ILE A 57 -4.16 -0.57 -4.07
N THR A 58 -3.63 -0.68 -5.29
CA THR A 58 -2.56 0.19 -5.74
C THR A 58 -3.14 1.54 -6.12
N ILE A 59 -2.61 2.62 -5.53
CA ILE A 59 -3.11 3.98 -5.74
C ILE A 59 -2.16 4.86 -6.53
N PHE A 60 -0.91 4.45 -6.67
CA PHE A 60 0.09 5.14 -7.50
C PHE A 60 1.12 4.12 -7.96
N LYS A 61 1.51 4.20 -9.22
CA LYS A 61 2.52 3.27 -9.74
C LYS A 61 3.30 3.87 -10.89
N THR A 62 4.60 3.97 -10.70
CA THR A 62 5.59 4.30 -11.74
C THR A 62 6.69 3.25 -11.72
N ASP A 63 7.71 3.42 -12.57
CA ASP A 63 8.87 2.52 -12.55
C ASP A 63 9.64 2.57 -11.24
N ASN A 64 9.56 3.70 -10.51
CA ASN A 64 10.36 3.93 -9.31
C ASN A 64 9.58 3.86 -8.01
N LEU A 65 8.26 4.03 -8.06
CA LEU A 65 7.43 4.09 -6.86
C LEU A 65 6.11 3.35 -7.08
N THR A 66 5.80 2.47 -6.14
CA THR A 66 4.47 1.85 -6.04
C THR A 66 3.91 2.18 -4.68
N THR A 67 2.70 2.71 -4.63
CA THR A 67 1.99 3.02 -3.39
C THR A 67 0.71 2.19 -3.32
N VAL A 68 0.54 1.48 -2.21
CA VAL A 68 -0.58 0.57 -1.98
C VAL A 68 -1.24 0.91 -0.66
N VAL A 69 -2.56 0.91 -0.63
CA VAL A 69 -3.31 0.92 0.63
C VAL A 69 -3.81 -0.50 0.85
N THR A 70 -3.53 -1.07 2.01
CA THR A 70 -3.93 -2.42 2.38
C THR A 70 -4.66 -2.40 3.70
N ARG A 71 -5.78 -3.09 3.76
CA ARG A 71 -6.52 -3.28 5.00
C ARG A 71 -6.44 -4.74 5.42
N LEU A 72 -6.13 -4.96 6.70
CA LEU A 72 -5.96 -6.30 7.28
C LEU A 72 -7.05 -6.54 8.33
N HIS A 73 -7.63 -7.74 8.31
CA HIS A 73 -8.39 -8.23 9.45
C HIS A 73 -7.46 -8.53 10.62
N LYS A 74 -8.02 -8.55 11.83
CA LYS A 74 -7.26 -8.99 13.00
C LYS A 74 -6.70 -10.39 12.74
N ASP A 75 -5.46 -10.60 13.15
CA ASP A 75 -4.69 -11.84 13.03
C ASP A 75 -4.19 -12.15 11.62
N ALA A 76 -4.47 -11.31 10.64
CA ALA A 76 -3.87 -11.45 9.31
C ALA A 76 -2.36 -11.23 9.38
N VAL A 77 -1.61 -12.02 8.62
CA VAL A 77 -0.15 -11.99 8.62
C VAL A 77 0.36 -11.84 7.19
N ILE A 78 1.27 -10.89 6.99
CA ILE A 78 2.08 -10.79 5.79
C ILE A 78 3.43 -11.42 6.13
N GLU A 79 3.66 -12.63 5.61
CA GLU A 79 4.76 -13.50 6.03
C GLU A 79 6.01 -13.27 5.19
N ASP A 80 7.19 -13.35 5.84
CA ASP A 80 8.51 -13.47 5.21
C ASP A 80 8.75 -12.59 3.98
N ASN A 81 8.26 -11.38 4.04
CA ASN A 81 8.32 -10.50 2.90
C ASN A 81 9.71 -9.89 2.77
N THR A 82 10.33 -10.07 1.61
CA THR A 82 11.54 -9.33 1.23
C THR A 82 11.23 -8.56 -0.04
N ILE A 83 11.55 -7.28 -0.03
CA ILE A 83 11.23 -6.38 -1.14
C ILE A 83 12.53 -5.81 -1.69
N ASP A 84 12.70 -5.90 -3.01
CA ASP A 84 13.86 -5.33 -3.67
C ASP A 84 13.61 -3.85 -3.96
N GLY A 85 13.86 -3.04 -2.97
CA GLY A 85 13.66 -1.60 -2.99
C GLY A 85 13.54 -1.09 -1.55
N LEU A 86 13.61 0.21 -1.38
CA LEU A 86 13.25 0.81 -0.08
C LEU A 86 11.76 0.56 0.14
N PHE A 87 11.41 0.12 1.33
CA PHE A 87 10.04 -0.17 1.69
C PHE A 87 9.61 0.69 2.86
N GLN A 88 8.58 1.48 2.67
CA GLN A 88 7.99 2.31 3.73
C GLN A 88 6.63 1.75 4.12
N LEU A 89 6.44 1.60 5.42
CA LEU A 89 5.21 1.09 6.02
C LEU A 89 4.70 2.12 7.00
N GLN A 90 3.52 2.66 6.75
CA GLN A 90 2.86 3.61 7.63
C GLN A 90 1.53 3.04 8.09
N LEU A 91 1.28 3.08 9.39
CA LEU A 91 0.01 2.64 9.95
C LEU A 91 -0.97 3.80 10.00
N LEU A 92 -2.05 3.71 9.24
CA LEU A 92 -3.09 4.74 9.18
C LEU A 92 -4.12 4.57 10.30
N ASP A 93 -4.49 3.34 10.60
CA ASP A 93 -5.32 3.02 11.76
C ASP A 93 -5.08 1.57 12.20
N GLY A 94 -5.44 1.25 13.43
CA GLY A 94 -5.30 -0.09 13.98
C GLY A 94 -4.05 -0.27 14.82
N LYS A 95 -3.55 -1.50 14.84
CA LYS A 95 -2.34 -1.87 15.57
C LYS A 95 -1.72 -3.09 14.93
N ILE A 96 -0.43 -3.03 14.66
CA ILE A 96 0.31 -4.14 14.06
C ILE A 96 1.59 -4.43 14.83
N ARG A 97 2.11 -5.63 14.64
CA ARG A 97 3.45 -6.03 15.10
C ARG A 97 4.29 -6.34 13.87
N VAL A 98 5.47 -5.73 13.82
CA VAL A 98 6.45 -5.97 12.76
C VAL A 98 7.63 -6.69 13.37
N THR A 99 7.92 -7.90 12.87
CA THR A 99 9.01 -8.74 13.34
C THR A 99 10.13 -8.74 12.31
N THR A 100 11.37 -8.49 12.76
CA THR A 100 12.59 -8.60 11.97
C THR A 100 13.61 -9.42 12.77
N ASP A 101 14.79 -9.68 12.19
CA ASP A 101 15.87 -10.34 12.93
C ASP A 101 16.33 -9.55 14.15
N ALA A 102 16.06 -8.23 14.18
CA ALA A 102 16.42 -7.38 15.32
C ALA A 102 15.36 -7.38 16.43
N GLY A 103 14.23 -8.08 16.24
CA GLY A 103 13.15 -8.16 17.22
C GLY A 103 11.84 -7.62 16.70
N ASP A 104 10.92 -7.35 17.63
CA ASP A 104 9.57 -6.91 17.32
C ASP A 104 9.40 -5.42 17.55
N ASN A 105 8.61 -4.78 16.69
CA ASN A 105 8.13 -3.42 16.88
C ASN A 105 6.60 -3.43 16.79
N GLU A 106 5.94 -2.93 17.85
CA GLU A 106 4.50 -2.67 17.75
C GLU A 106 4.29 -1.25 17.22
N MET A 107 3.44 -1.15 16.22
CA MET A 107 3.10 0.14 15.60
C MET A 107 1.67 0.50 15.93
N LYS A 108 1.46 1.77 16.22
CA LYS A 108 0.14 2.37 16.41
C LYS A 108 -0.10 3.42 15.34
N GLU A 109 -1.31 3.92 15.27
CA GLU A 109 -1.71 4.93 14.31
C GLU A 109 -0.71 6.09 14.26
N GLY A 110 -0.25 6.39 13.05
CA GLY A 110 0.72 7.45 12.78
C GLY A 110 2.17 7.00 12.75
N ASP A 111 2.47 5.79 13.21
CA ASP A 111 3.84 5.28 13.17
C ASP A 111 4.24 4.86 11.76
N MET A 112 5.54 4.96 11.48
CA MET A 112 6.12 4.58 10.19
C MET A 112 7.44 3.83 10.39
N MET A 113 7.67 2.82 9.56
CA MET A 113 8.97 2.15 9.44
C MET A 113 9.46 2.23 8.01
N THR A 114 10.76 2.36 7.84
CA THR A 114 11.39 2.32 6.52
C THR A 114 12.46 1.23 6.54
N PHE A 115 12.44 0.36 5.53
CA PHE A 115 13.34 -0.77 5.40
C PHE A 115 14.25 -0.58 4.19
N HIS A 116 15.52 -0.88 4.37
CA HIS A 116 16.43 -1.03 3.24
C HIS A 116 16.03 -2.25 2.38
N PRO A 117 16.50 -2.29 1.13
CA PRO A 117 16.18 -3.45 0.28
C PRO A 117 16.53 -4.78 0.92
N LEU A 118 15.66 -5.76 0.71
CA LEU A 118 15.85 -7.16 1.07
C LEU A 118 15.91 -7.44 2.58
N VAL A 119 15.54 -6.48 3.43
CA VAL A 119 15.40 -6.73 4.86
C VAL A 119 14.14 -7.55 5.10
N LYS A 120 14.32 -8.76 5.61
CA LYS A 120 13.24 -9.69 5.88
C LYS A 120 12.36 -9.18 7.02
N HIS A 121 11.06 -9.24 6.83
CA HIS A 121 10.10 -8.79 7.84
C HIS A 121 8.79 -9.55 7.76
N ARG A 122 8.07 -9.57 8.89
CA ARG A 122 6.75 -10.16 9.03
C ARG A 122 5.84 -9.14 9.68
N ILE A 123 4.65 -8.97 9.15
CA ILE A 123 3.66 -8.02 9.66
C ILE A 123 2.45 -8.80 10.14
N GLU A 124 2.05 -8.59 11.39
CA GLU A 124 0.85 -9.21 11.97
C GLU A 124 -0.11 -8.13 12.44
N ALA A 125 -1.37 -8.23 12.01
CA ALA A 125 -2.41 -7.30 12.46
C ALA A 125 -2.93 -7.73 13.84
N LEU A 126 -2.71 -6.90 14.85
CA LEU A 126 -3.21 -7.12 16.21
C LEU A 126 -4.65 -6.66 16.36
N LYS A 127 -5.09 -5.78 15.47
CA LYS A 127 -6.47 -5.32 15.30
C LYS A 127 -6.71 -5.16 13.80
N LYS A 128 -7.96 -4.96 13.39
CA LYS A 128 -8.24 -4.49 12.03
C LYS A 128 -7.40 -3.24 11.77
N SER A 129 -6.64 -3.24 10.70
CA SER A 129 -5.62 -2.21 10.46
C SER A 129 -5.61 -1.77 9.01
N THR A 130 -5.29 -0.51 8.79
CA THR A 130 -5.09 0.05 7.45
C THR A 130 -3.65 0.53 7.33
N LEU A 131 -2.96 0.03 6.31
CA LEU A 131 -1.56 0.31 6.06
C LEU A 131 -1.40 1.08 4.76
N LEU A 132 -0.47 2.04 4.76
CA LEU A 132 0.04 2.66 3.54
C LEU A 132 1.42 2.08 3.28
N LEU A 133 1.58 1.43 2.14
CA LEU A 133 2.82 0.78 1.76
C LEU A 133 3.41 1.49 0.55
N GLN A 134 4.71 1.81 0.61
CA GLN A 134 5.41 2.41 -0.52
C GLN A 134 6.67 1.61 -0.81
N ILE A 135 6.85 1.26 -2.07
CA ILE A 135 8.04 0.56 -2.55
C ILE A 135 8.75 1.48 -3.53
N ILE A 136 9.98 1.83 -3.20
CA ILE A 136 10.82 2.73 -3.99
C ILE A 136 11.92 1.90 -4.60
N SER A 137 11.82 1.63 -5.89
CA SER A 137 12.82 0.85 -6.60
C SER A 137 13.86 1.74 -7.26
N ASN A 138 15.06 1.20 -7.36
CA ASN A 138 16.21 1.90 -7.87
C ASN A 138 16.40 1.53 -9.33
N ARG A 139 15.70 2.21 -10.23
CA ARG A 139 15.79 1.89 -11.66
C ARG A 139 16.13 3.09 -12.51
#